data_66e4211c671600cc9df6298d0195fb45
#
_entry.id   66e4211c671600cc9df6298d0195fb45
#
_cell.length_a   1.000
_cell.length_b   1.000
_cell.length_c   1.000
_cell.angle_alpha   90.00
_cell.angle_beta   90.00
_cell.angle_gamma   90.00
#
_symmetry.space_group_name_H-M   'P 1'
#
loop_
_entity.id
_entity.type
_entity.pdbx_description
1 polymer ?
#
loop_
_entity_poly.entity_id
_entity_poly.type
_entity_poly.pdbx_seq_one_letter_code
_entity_poly.pdbx_strand_id
1 'polypeptide(L)'
;MFINGSNRVLFIKWEDEFLPIGCLTSDSFSENVEMLSTTTRDNAGWATSVPTNQSYNISFDGLVINTSFNGGDFNKVSLDRLRELKRSRTLIEWKSEDVDKIFVDSGKGYITDLSDSANIDEFISFNGSIVGFGEPNSTTASSFYLQDGSDNLIQDGNNNLIITG
;
A
#
# COMPACT_ATOMS: atom_id res chain seq x y z
N MET A 1 16.89 -13.85 -1.35
CA MET A 1 17.12 -12.42 -1.02
C MET A 1 15.91 -11.95 -0.21
N PHE A 2 16.12 -11.31 0.93
CA PHE A 2 15.02 -10.79 1.76
C PHE A 2 14.83 -9.31 1.46
N ILE A 3 13.58 -8.87 1.31
CA ILE A 3 13.24 -7.46 1.13
C ILE A 3 13.11 -6.83 2.51
N ASN A 4 13.80 -5.72 2.73
CA ASN A 4 13.74 -5.00 4.00
C ASN A 4 12.48 -4.12 4.03
N GLY A 5 11.66 -4.24 5.07
CA GLY A 5 10.47 -3.43 5.26
C GLY A 5 10.71 -1.92 5.31
N SER A 6 11.92 -1.49 5.69
CA SER A 6 12.30 -0.06 5.67
C SER A 6 12.35 0.55 4.26
N ASN A 7 12.38 -0.27 3.23
CA ASN A 7 12.41 0.16 1.84
C ASN A 7 11.01 0.36 1.24
N ARG A 8 9.96 -0.02 1.97
CA ARG A 8 8.58 0.14 1.53
C ARG A 8 8.04 1.50 1.93
N VAL A 9 7.38 2.18 1.00
CA VAL A 9 6.80 3.51 1.21
C VAL A 9 5.35 3.50 0.76
N LEU A 10 4.47 4.01 1.61
CA LEU A 10 3.06 4.20 1.32
C LEU A 10 2.81 5.65 0.87
N PHE A 11 2.24 5.79 -0.30
CA PHE A 11 1.87 7.06 -0.92
C PHE A 11 0.36 7.22 -0.94
N ILE A 12 -0.10 8.45 -0.79
CA ILE A 12 -1.49 8.85 -0.99
C ILE A 12 -1.53 9.97 -2.03
N LYS A 13 -2.48 9.91 -2.92
CA LYS A 13 -2.68 10.95 -3.90
C LYS A 13 -3.30 12.19 -3.24
N TRP A 14 -2.59 13.30 -3.34
CA TRP A 14 -3.01 14.63 -2.90
C TRP A 14 -2.86 15.63 -4.04
N GLU A 15 -3.91 16.33 -4.41
CA GLU A 15 -3.89 17.35 -5.49
C GLU A 15 -3.23 16.85 -6.80
N ASP A 16 -3.56 15.64 -7.25
CA ASP A 16 -3.02 14.98 -8.44
C ASP A 16 -1.58 14.43 -8.34
N GLU A 17 -0.91 14.55 -7.20
CA GLU A 17 0.40 13.98 -6.96
C GLU A 17 0.38 12.87 -5.91
N PHE A 18 1.18 11.82 -6.11
CA PHE A 18 1.41 10.80 -5.09
C PHE A 18 2.47 11.27 -4.12
N LEU A 19 2.05 11.60 -2.91
CA LEU A 19 2.93 12.03 -1.84
C LEU A 19 3.10 10.94 -0.79
N PRO A 20 4.33 10.67 -0.32
CA PRO A 20 4.56 9.69 0.73
C PRO A 20 3.93 10.16 2.04
N ILE A 21 3.41 9.23 2.82
CA ILE A 21 3.05 9.52 4.22
C ILE A 21 4.34 9.73 4.99
N GLY A 22 4.47 10.92 5.59
CA GLY A 22 5.68 11.30 6.29
C GLY A 22 5.86 10.56 7.61
N CYS A 23 7.09 10.16 7.90
CA CYS A 23 7.49 9.52 9.16
C CYS A 23 6.63 8.31 9.54
N LEU A 24 6.29 7.46 8.59
CA LEU A 24 5.71 6.15 8.89
C LEU A 24 6.68 5.33 9.73
N THR A 25 6.14 4.69 10.76
CA THR A 25 6.85 3.73 11.61
C THR A 25 6.48 2.29 11.28
N SER A 26 5.26 2.09 10.81
CA SER A 26 4.79 0.80 10.30
C SER A 26 3.68 0.96 9.28
N ASP A 27 3.54 0.01 8.38
CA ASP A 27 2.39 -0.19 7.53
C ASP A 27 2.10 -1.68 7.33
N SER A 28 0.85 -2.01 7.13
CA SER A 28 0.39 -3.38 6.93
C SER A 28 -0.73 -3.41 5.91
N PHE A 29 -0.62 -4.29 4.94
CA PHE A 29 -1.64 -4.58 3.95
C PHE A 29 -2.22 -5.96 4.22
N SER A 30 -3.54 -6.06 4.28
CA SER A 30 -4.24 -7.32 4.52
C SER A 30 -5.40 -7.49 3.55
N GLU A 31 -5.52 -8.69 3.00
CA GLU A 31 -6.63 -9.12 2.17
C GLU A 31 -7.44 -10.17 2.90
N ASN A 32 -8.74 -10.13 2.73
CA ASN A 32 -9.67 -11.07 3.33
C ASN A 32 -10.69 -11.56 2.31
N VAL A 33 -10.96 -12.86 2.35
CA VAL A 33 -12.00 -13.51 1.56
C VAL A 33 -13.05 -14.05 2.51
N GLU A 34 -14.29 -13.61 2.34
CA GLU A 34 -15.41 -14.17 3.09
C GLU A 34 -15.78 -15.55 2.55
N MET A 35 -15.98 -16.49 3.47
CA MET A 35 -16.35 -17.86 3.15
C MET A 35 -17.81 -18.13 3.55
N LEU A 36 -18.62 -18.54 2.57
CA LEU A 36 -19.99 -18.98 2.82
C LEU A 36 -20.03 -20.50 3.04
N SER A 37 -20.56 -20.93 4.18
CA SER A 37 -20.73 -22.36 4.45
C SER A 37 -21.79 -22.98 3.55
N THR A 38 -21.45 -24.06 2.88
CA THR A 38 -22.34 -24.88 2.03
C THR A 38 -22.50 -26.29 2.58
N THR A 39 -22.19 -26.52 3.85
CA THR A 39 -22.27 -27.83 4.51
C THR A 39 -23.71 -28.33 4.54
N THR A 40 -23.92 -29.51 4.02
CA THR A 40 -25.21 -30.22 4.04
C THR A 40 -25.09 -31.55 4.82
N ARG A 41 -26.22 -32.17 5.14
CA ARG A 41 -26.21 -33.48 5.81
C ARG A 41 -25.58 -34.59 4.96
N ASP A 42 -25.57 -34.42 3.65
CA ASP A 42 -25.02 -35.41 2.70
C ASP A 42 -23.48 -35.35 2.63
N ASN A 43 -22.85 -34.36 3.23
CA ASN A 43 -21.39 -34.19 3.25
C ASN A 43 -20.67 -35.11 4.29
N ALA A 44 -21.35 -36.12 4.81
CA ALA A 44 -20.79 -37.09 5.76
C ALA A 44 -20.03 -36.46 6.97
N GLY A 45 -20.50 -35.29 7.42
CA GLY A 45 -19.89 -34.55 8.54
C GLY A 45 -18.69 -33.64 8.19
N TRP A 46 -18.32 -33.58 6.92
CA TRP A 46 -17.27 -32.65 6.48
C TRP A 46 -17.84 -31.26 6.19
N ALA A 47 -17.17 -30.24 6.71
CA ALA A 47 -17.52 -28.85 6.41
C ALA A 47 -17.10 -28.49 4.98
N THR A 48 -18.02 -27.85 4.24
CA THR A 48 -17.75 -27.29 2.92
C THR A 48 -18.07 -25.82 2.92
N SER A 49 -17.25 -25.03 2.23
CA SER A 49 -17.46 -23.59 2.07
C SER A 49 -16.97 -23.11 0.72
N VAL A 50 -17.57 -22.04 0.23
CA VAL A 50 -17.17 -21.37 -1.01
C VAL A 50 -16.79 -19.92 -0.73
N PRO A 51 -15.78 -19.38 -1.44
CA PRO A 51 -15.42 -17.98 -1.31
C PRO A 51 -16.52 -17.08 -1.89
N THR A 52 -16.74 -15.93 -1.26
CA THR A 52 -17.71 -14.92 -1.69
C THR A 52 -17.04 -13.58 -1.94
N ASN A 53 -17.21 -12.65 -1.01
CA ASN A 53 -16.67 -11.31 -1.16
C ASN A 53 -15.19 -11.25 -0.79
N GLN A 54 -14.45 -10.41 -1.51
CA GLN A 54 -13.07 -10.06 -1.19
C GLN A 54 -13.01 -8.62 -0.73
N SER A 55 -12.18 -8.36 0.24
CA SER A 55 -11.92 -7.01 0.77
C SER A 55 -10.45 -6.88 1.15
N TYR A 56 -9.96 -5.65 1.19
CA TYR A 56 -8.63 -5.39 1.70
C TYR A 56 -8.62 -4.16 2.63
N ASN A 57 -7.64 -4.13 3.49
CA ASN A 57 -7.43 -3.07 4.44
C ASN A 57 -5.94 -2.75 4.57
N ILE A 58 -5.63 -1.47 4.68
CA ILE A 58 -4.28 -0.98 4.96
C ILE A 58 -4.31 -0.29 6.32
N SER A 59 -3.46 -0.70 7.23
CA SER A 59 -3.23 0.00 8.48
C SER A 59 -1.83 0.60 8.49
N PHE A 60 -1.69 1.75 9.11
CA PHE A 60 -0.44 2.48 9.15
C PHE A 60 -0.30 3.27 10.46
N ASP A 61 0.93 3.39 10.92
CA ASP A 61 1.32 4.17 12.08
C ASP A 61 2.44 5.12 11.71
N GLY A 62 2.48 6.28 12.35
CA GLY A 62 3.51 7.27 12.06
C GLY A 62 3.63 8.35 13.11
N LEU A 63 4.63 9.21 12.92
CA LEU A 63 4.82 10.41 13.71
C LEU A 63 4.32 11.63 12.95
N VAL A 64 3.68 12.54 13.67
CA VAL A 64 3.14 13.76 13.07
C VAL A 64 4.28 14.70 12.67
N ILE A 65 4.25 15.15 11.44
CA ILE A 65 5.12 16.18 10.92
C ILE A 65 4.31 17.39 10.46
N ASN A 66 4.93 18.55 10.49
CA ASN A 66 4.30 19.74 9.94
C ASN A 66 4.38 19.72 8.40
N THR A 67 3.24 19.80 7.74
CA THR A 67 3.15 19.84 6.26
C THR A 67 2.52 21.13 5.72
N SER A 68 2.12 22.05 6.60
CA SER A 68 1.26 23.18 6.21
C SER A 68 1.83 24.57 6.55
N PHE A 69 2.89 24.67 7.35
CA PHE A 69 3.45 25.95 7.80
C PHE A 69 4.88 26.16 7.30
N ASN A 70 5.37 27.39 7.40
CA ASN A 70 6.77 27.73 7.08
C ASN A 70 7.75 26.79 7.81
N GLY A 71 8.59 26.10 7.04
CA GLY A 71 9.49 25.07 7.55
C GLY A 71 8.90 23.67 7.58
N GLY A 72 7.64 23.49 7.14
CA GLY A 72 7.03 22.17 6.96
C GLY A 72 7.45 21.49 5.64
N ASP A 73 7.27 20.18 5.58
CA ASP A 73 7.55 19.39 4.38
C ASP A 73 6.28 19.23 3.56
N PHE A 74 6.09 20.10 2.57
CA PHE A 74 4.91 20.10 1.71
C PHE A 74 4.84 18.89 0.76
N ASN A 75 5.94 18.18 0.59
CA ASN A 75 6.02 17.00 -0.29
C ASN A 75 5.61 15.70 0.43
N LYS A 76 5.02 15.81 1.60
CA LYS A 76 4.56 14.67 2.40
C LYS A 76 3.12 14.85 2.85
N VAL A 77 2.46 13.72 3.10
CA VAL A 77 1.15 13.67 3.76
C VAL A 77 1.38 13.39 5.24
N SER A 78 0.70 14.13 6.11
CA SER A 78 0.70 13.87 7.55
C SER A 78 -0.74 13.97 8.10
N LEU A 79 -0.88 13.94 9.40
CA LEU A 79 -2.14 13.87 10.13
C LEU A 79 -3.17 14.92 9.68
N ASP A 80 -2.76 16.15 9.41
CA ASP A 80 -3.64 17.25 8.98
C ASP A 80 -4.32 16.95 7.65
N ARG A 81 -3.56 16.55 6.64
CA ARG A 81 -4.08 16.17 5.31
C ARG A 81 -4.91 14.89 5.36
N LEU A 82 -4.49 13.91 6.16
CA LEU A 82 -5.26 12.67 6.38
C LEU A 82 -6.62 12.97 7.03
N ARG A 83 -6.67 13.89 7.98
CA ARG A 83 -7.92 14.34 8.61
C ARG A 83 -8.85 15.03 7.63
N GLU A 84 -8.31 15.85 6.74
CA GLU A 84 -9.09 16.51 5.69
C GLU A 84 -9.72 15.48 4.74
N LEU A 85 -8.94 14.53 4.23
CA LEU A 85 -9.42 13.44 3.37
C LEU A 85 -10.49 12.59 4.07
N LYS A 86 -10.30 12.25 5.33
CA LYS A 86 -11.28 11.50 6.12
C LYS A 86 -12.59 12.27 6.30
N ARG A 87 -12.51 13.55 6.66
CA ARG A 87 -13.70 14.40 6.90
C ARG A 87 -14.49 14.68 5.62
N SER A 88 -13.80 14.87 4.51
CA SER A 88 -14.42 15.05 3.19
C SER A 88 -14.98 13.74 2.63
N ARG A 89 -14.70 12.58 3.26
CA ARG A 89 -15.11 11.26 2.77
C ARG A 89 -14.69 11.02 1.31
N THR A 90 -13.53 11.53 0.95
CA THR A 90 -13.01 11.42 -0.40
C THR A 90 -12.50 10.01 -0.66
N LEU A 91 -12.84 9.46 -1.83
CA LEU A 91 -12.21 8.24 -2.33
C LEU A 91 -10.77 8.58 -2.69
N ILE A 92 -9.84 8.04 -1.93
CA ILE A 92 -8.40 8.26 -2.13
C ILE A 92 -7.81 7.21 -3.06
N GLU A 93 -6.79 7.60 -3.80
CA GLU A 93 -5.90 6.68 -4.48
C GLU A 93 -4.64 6.52 -3.65
N TRP A 94 -4.23 5.28 -3.46
CA TRP A 94 -3.05 4.94 -2.69
C TRP A 94 -2.11 4.07 -3.53
N LYS A 95 -0.84 4.12 -3.21
CA LYS A 95 0.21 3.30 -3.81
C LYS A 95 1.22 2.92 -2.73
N SER A 96 1.61 1.67 -2.70
CA SER A 96 2.71 1.17 -1.88
C SER A 96 3.78 0.60 -2.79
N GLU A 97 4.98 1.11 -2.68
CA GLU A 97 6.10 0.62 -3.49
C GLU A 97 7.36 0.49 -2.64
N ASP A 98 8.21 -0.46 -2.99
CA ASP A 98 9.56 -0.53 -2.46
C ASP A 98 10.51 0.36 -3.29
N VAL A 99 11.66 0.70 -2.70
CA VAL A 99 12.65 1.60 -3.33
C VAL A 99 13.10 1.09 -4.69
N ASP A 100 13.20 -0.23 -4.84
CA ASP A 100 13.63 -0.88 -6.08
C ASP A 100 12.47 -1.11 -7.07
N LYS A 101 11.24 -0.74 -6.69
CA LYS A 101 9.99 -0.94 -7.44
C LYS A 101 9.76 -2.38 -7.90
N ILE A 102 10.24 -3.35 -7.12
CA ILE A 102 10.04 -4.77 -7.38
C ILE A 102 8.58 -5.14 -7.12
N PHE A 103 7.99 -4.57 -6.05
CA PHE A 103 6.59 -4.72 -5.73
C PHE A 103 5.91 -3.35 -5.71
N VAL A 104 4.86 -3.21 -6.49
CA VAL A 104 4.03 -2.01 -6.53
C VAL A 104 2.59 -2.45 -6.36
N ASP A 105 2.01 -2.11 -5.22
CA ASP A 105 0.59 -2.28 -4.95
C ASP A 105 -0.09 -0.93 -5.03
N SER A 106 -1.24 -0.87 -5.66
CA SER A 106 -2.02 0.36 -5.78
C SER A 106 -3.51 0.09 -5.77
N GLY A 107 -4.29 1.06 -5.41
CA GLY A 107 -5.73 0.91 -5.38
C GLY A 107 -6.44 2.17 -4.92
N LYS A 108 -7.72 1.99 -4.61
CA LYS A 108 -8.58 3.05 -4.11
C LYS A 108 -9.19 2.63 -2.78
N GLY A 109 -9.49 3.60 -1.92
CA GLY A 109 -10.10 3.31 -0.63
C GLY A 109 -10.55 4.55 0.10
N TYR A 110 -11.11 4.33 1.28
CA TYR A 110 -11.53 5.39 2.18
C TYR A 110 -10.77 5.29 3.49
N ILE A 111 -10.34 6.43 4.02
CA ILE A 111 -9.80 6.48 5.38
C ILE A 111 -10.96 6.32 6.35
N THR A 112 -10.98 5.22 7.09
CA THR A 112 -12.06 4.90 8.04
C THR A 112 -11.70 5.28 9.44
N ASP A 113 -10.51 4.96 9.88
CA ASP A 113 -10.00 5.27 11.20
C ASP A 113 -8.77 6.15 11.12
N LEU A 114 -8.70 7.12 12.02
CA LEU A 114 -7.55 7.98 12.19
C LEU A 114 -7.59 8.50 13.63
N SER A 115 -6.58 8.19 14.38
CA SER A 115 -6.39 8.66 15.75
C SER A 115 -4.97 9.16 15.95
N ASP A 116 -4.80 10.01 16.95
CA ASP A 116 -3.52 10.56 17.35
C ASP A 116 -3.36 10.51 18.86
N SER A 117 -2.12 10.45 19.29
CA SER A 117 -1.75 10.47 20.69
C SER A 117 -0.61 11.45 20.91
N ALA A 118 -0.78 12.29 21.94
CA ALA A 118 0.21 13.27 22.34
C ALA A 118 0.50 13.10 23.83
N ASN A 119 1.69 12.68 24.17
CA ASN A 119 2.17 12.57 25.54
C ASN A 119 3.22 13.66 25.81
N ILE A 120 3.41 14.01 27.09
CA ILE A 120 4.46 14.92 27.51
C ILE A 120 5.81 14.25 27.23
N ASP A 121 6.74 15.00 26.66
CA ASP A 121 8.10 14.56 26.29
C ASP A 121 8.20 13.51 25.17
N GLU A 122 7.13 13.29 24.41
CA GLU A 122 7.12 12.39 23.27
C GLU A 122 6.68 13.09 21.97
N PHE A 123 7.07 12.55 20.84
CA PHE A 123 6.54 13.00 19.56
C PHE A 123 5.08 12.58 19.42
N ILE A 124 4.26 13.46 18.83
CA ILE A 124 2.87 13.12 18.53
C ILE A 124 2.86 11.99 17.51
N SER A 125 2.22 10.90 17.85
CA SER A 125 2.01 9.76 16.96
C SER A 125 0.59 9.75 16.40
N PHE A 126 0.41 9.15 15.26
CA PHE A 126 -0.89 8.88 14.67
C PHE A 126 -0.95 7.45 14.15
N ASN A 127 -2.15 6.92 14.10
CA ASN A 127 -2.45 5.68 13.41
C ASN A 127 -3.72 5.84 12.59
N GLY A 128 -3.84 5.02 11.55
CA GLY A 128 -5.00 5.07 10.68
C GLY A 128 -5.20 3.78 9.90
N SER A 129 -6.38 3.68 9.29
CA SER A 129 -6.71 2.60 8.39
C SER A 129 -7.42 3.10 7.13
N ILE A 130 -7.15 2.42 6.03
CA ILE A 130 -7.81 2.60 4.74
C ILE A 130 -8.53 1.31 4.42
N VAL A 131 -9.84 1.39 4.23
CA VAL A 131 -10.63 0.26 3.71
C VAL A 131 -10.68 0.37 2.19
N GLY A 132 -10.36 -0.72 1.53
CA GLY A 132 -10.28 -0.79 0.09
C GLY A 132 -11.62 -0.61 -0.61
N PHE A 133 -11.57 -0.05 -1.80
CA PHE A 133 -12.69 0.09 -2.71
C PHE A 133 -12.33 -0.55 -4.06
N GLY A 134 -12.96 -1.69 -4.35
CA GLY A 134 -12.67 -2.49 -5.53
C GLY A 134 -11.42 -3.35 -5.37
N GLU A 135 -10.95 -3.91 -6.46
CA GLU A 135 -9.76 -4.76 -6.51
C GLU A 135 -8.49 -3.92 -6.47
N PRO A 136 -7.51 -4.27 -5.62
CA PRO A 136 -6.20 -3.65 -5.66
C PRO A 136 -5.42 -4.15 -6.89
N ASN A 137 -4.54 -3.30 -7.41
CA ASN A 137 -3.67 -3.65 -8.52
C ASN A 137 -2.26 -3.92 -7.96
N SER A 138 -1.79 -5.15 -8.11
CA SER A 138 -0.45 -5.55 -7.69
C SER A 138 0.41 -5.82 -8.92
N THR A 139 1.49 -5.07 -9.04
CA THR A 139 2.46 -5.24 -10.12
C THR A 139 3.79 -5.68 -9.52
N THR A 140 4.22 -6.86 -9.90
CA THR A 140 5.60 -7.30 -9.65
C THR A 140 6.41 -6.93 -10.88
N ALA A 141 7.48 -6.19 -10.72
CA ALA A 141 8.42 -5.97 -11.82
C ALA A 141 9.05 -7.31 -12.18
N SER A 142 8.44 -8.00 -13.12
CA SER A 142 9.13 -9.07 -13.83
C SER A 142 10.11 -8.39 -14.76
N SER A 143 11.38 -8.41 -14.43
CA SER A 143 12.44 -8.07 -15.36
C SER A 143 12.42 -9.11 -16.48
N PHE A 144 11.65 -8.84 -17.53
CA PHE A 144 11.79 -9.59 -18.76
C PHE A 144 13.12 -9.18 -19.39
N TYR A 145 14.12 -10.00 -19.22
CA TYR A 145 15.34 -9.88 -20.01
C TYR A 145 14.98 -10.23 -21.44
N LEU A 146 15.33 -9.33 -22.36
CA LEU A 146 15.26 -9.68 -23.77
C LEU A 146 16.30 -10.79 -24.03
N GLN A 147 15.83 -11.90 -24.57
CA GLN A 147 16.69 -12.99 -25.05
C GLN A 147 16.71 -12.98 -26.56
N ASP A 148 17.87 -13.28 -27.15
CA ASP A 148 17.93 -13.57 -28.55
C ASP A 148 17.31 -14.95 -28.86
N GLY A 149 17.09 -15.27 -30.12
CA GLY A 149 16.50 -16.54 -30.51
C GLY A 149 17.30 -17.79 -30.12
N SER A 150 18.41 -17.62 -29.38
CA SER A 150 19.30 -18.67 -28.88
C SER A 150 19.38 -18.67 -27.35
N ASP A 151 18.39 -18.07 -26.67
CA ASP A 151 18.28 -17.93 -25.19
C ASP A 151 19.43 -17.11 -24.54
N ASN A 152 20.20 -16.32 -25.30
CA ASN A 152 21.19 -15.43 -24.72
C ASN A 152 20.53 -14.10 -24.30
N LEU A 153 20.92 -13.59 -23.12
CA LEU A 153 20.50 -12.28 -22.64
C LEU A 153 21.06 -11.17 -23.52
N ILE A 154 20.18 -10.28 -24.00
CA ILE A 154 20.60 -9.13 -24.80
C ILE A 154 21.11 -8.04 -23.85
N GLN A 155 22.33 -7.57 -24.11
CA GLN A 155 23.00 -6.50 -23.37
C GLN A 155 23.17 -5.27 -24.25
N ASP A 156 23.17 -4.08 -23.63
CA ASP A 156 23.57 -2.86 -24.34
C ASP A 156 25.09 -2.83 -24.57
N GLY A 157 25.56 -1.85 -25.33
CA GLY A 157 26.99 -1.69 -25.60
C GLY A 157 27.91 -1.45 -24.39
N ASN A 158 27.31 -1.32 -23.17
CA ASN A 158 28.00 -1.14 -21.89
C ASN A 158 27.85 -2.36 -20.97
N ASN A 159 27.44 -3.50 -21.50
CA ASN A 159 27.16 -4.73 -20.76
C ASN A 159 25.99 -4.67 -19.77
N ASN A 160 25.09 -3.69 -19.89
CA ASN A 160 23.88 -3.69 -19.09
C ASN A 160 22.79 -4.53 -19.78
N LEU A 161 22.05 -5.32 -19.00
CA LEU A 161 20.93 -6.09 -19.51
C LEU A 161 19.80 -5.17 -19.98
N ILE A 162 19.28 -5.40 -21.17
CA ILE A 162 18.12 -4.66 -21.68
C ILE A 162 16.86 -5.27 -21.08
N ILE A 163 16.10 -4.44 -20.38
CA ILE A 163 14.84 -4.81 -19.73
C ILE A 163 13.71 -4.13 -20.49
N THR A 164 12.67 -4.88 -20.85
CA THR A 164 11.43 -4.30 -21.33
C THR A 164 10.55 -3.95 -20.12
N GLY A 165 10.27 -2.67 -19.95
CA GLY A 165 9.32 -2.15 -18.97
C GLY A 165 7.88 -2.34 -19.43
#